data_3545a7929d3bba91ccd370d3914b5298
#
_entry.id   3545a7929d3bba91ccd370d3914b5298
#
_cell.length_a   1.000
_cell.length_b   1.000
_cell.length_c   1.000
_cell.angle_alpha   90.00
_cell.angle_beta   90.00
_cell.angle_gamma   90.00
#
_symmetry.space_group_name_H-M   'P 1'
#
loop_
_entity.id
_entity.type
_entity.pdbx_description
1 polymer ?
#
loop_
_entity_poly.entity_id
_entity_poly.type
_entity_poly.pdbx_seq_one_letter_code
_entity_poly.pdbx_strand_id
1 'polypeptide(L)'
;MFSVNLYTLKICGLIFTLLAFIIVTAGSTPVLAAQQRLMVYGDSLVAGYGLSAGEGFPEQLQQALTAAGRDVKVLNAGVSGDTTAGGLARLDWALSEQPDAVMIILGGNDLLRGLDPHQTRENLKQILSRLQAQNIKILLCGMLAPVNLGPAYRQQFDLIYPELADRFNTEFYPFFLHGVALNPKFNQPDGLHPNKSGVAVITQSVLPSVLSILDKD
;
A
#
# COMPACT_ATOMS: atom_id res chain seq x y z
N MET A 1 24.98 -39.10 -76.80
CA MET A 1 23.66 -38.46 -77.03
C MET A 1 22.72 -38.86 -75.91
N PHE A 2 22.76 -38.10 -74.81
CA PHE A 2 21.92 -38.41 -73.68
C PHE A 2 20.89 -37.27 -73.52
N SER A 3 19.63 -37.63 -73.78
CA SER A 3 18.47 -36.74 -73.60
C SER A 3 18.08 -36.69 -72.12
N VAL A 4 18.31 -35.57 -71.45
CA VAL A 4 17.86 -35.31 -70.09
C VAL A 4 16.40 -34.87 -70.15
N ASN A 5 15.57 -35.65 -69.54
CA ASN A 5 14.13 -35.52 -69.58
C ASN A 5 13.67 -34.28 -68.74
N LEU A 6 13.05 -33.33 -69.39
CA LEU A 6 12.65 -32.01 -68.88
C LEU A 6 11.58 -32.09 -67.78
N TYR A 7 11.04 -33.25 -67.48
CA TYR A 7 9.97 -33.48 -66.49
C TYR A 7 10.47 -33.60 -65.06
N THR A 8 11.76 -33.97 -64.88
CA THR A 8 12.30 -34.16 -63.50
C THR A 8 12.71 -32.83 -62.86
N LEU A 9 12.91 -31.72 -63.60
CA LEU A 9 13.26 -30.42 -63.04
C LEU A 9 12.06 -29.61 -62.49
N LYS A 10 10.84 -29.93 -62.93
CA LYS A 10 9.62 -29.20 -62.45
C LYS A 10 9.06 -29.73 -61.14
N ILE A 11 9.36 -30.94 -60.74
CA ILE A 11 8.85 -31.53 -59.48
C ILE A 11 9.73 -31.14 -58.30
N CYS A 12 11.03 -30.93 -58.47
CA CYS A 12 11.93 -30.45 -57.44
C CYS A 12 11.69 -28.96 -57.03
N GLY A 13 11.20 -28.13 -57.98
CA GLY A 13 10.90 -26.74 -57.71
C GLY A 13 9.63 -26.50 -56.86
N LEU A 14 8.65 -27.46 -56.89
CA LEU A 14 7.38 -27.30 -56.19
C LEU A 14 7.46 -27.73 -54.74
N ILE A 15 8.42 -28.57 -54.37
CA ILE A 15 8.61 -29.07 -53.00
C ILE A 15 9.38 -28.05 -52.13
N PHE A 16 10.22 -27.19 -52.76
CA PHE A 16 11.01 -26.19 -52.04
C PHE A 16 10.23 -24.93 -51.69
N THR A 17 9.09 -24.67 -52.34
CA THR A 17 8.24 -23.50 -52.06
C THR A 17 7.18 -23.73 -50.99
N LEU A 18 6.96 -24.96 -50.52
CA LEU A 18 5.97 -25.28 -49.49
C LEU A 18 6.56 -25.35 -48.07
N LEU A 19 7.88 -25.23 -47.90
CA LEU A 19 8.55 -25.36 -46.58
C LEU A 19 8.89 -24.02 -45.91
N ALA A 20 8.50 -22.91 -46.50
CA ALA A 20 8.92 -21.58 -46.01
C ALA A 20 7.82 -20.77 -45.33
N PHE A 21 6.70 -21.38 -44.91
CA PHE A 21 5.62 -20.62 -44.25
C PHE A 21 5.05 -21.31 -42.98
N ILE A 22 5.96 -21.84 -42.13
CA ILE A 22 5.63 -22.02 -40.74
C ILE A 22 6.13 -20.78 -40.02
N ILE A 23 5.34 -19.70 -40.10
CA ILE A 23 5.44 -18.60 -39.14
C ILE A 23 5.02 -19.20 -37.80
N VAL A 24 6.01 -19.57 -36.98
CA VAL A 24 5.81 -19.78 -35.55
C VAL A 24 5.37 -18.43 -35.00
N THR A 25 4.07 -18.22 -34.94
CA THR A 25 3.51 -17.20 -34.07
C THR A 25 3.86 -17.66 -32.66
N ALA A 26 5.01 -17.22 -32.16
CA ALA A 26 5.31 -17.28 -30.74
C ALA A 26 4.17 -16.50 -30.05
N GLY A 27 3.13 -17.21 -29.65
CA GLY A 27 2.07 -16.68 -28.82
C GLY A 27 2.75 -16.19 -27.56
N SER A 28 2.86 -14.88 -27.41
CA SER A 28 3.21 -14.27 -26.14
C SER A 28 2.12 -14.72 -25.17
N THR A 29 2.40 -15.74 -24.39
CA THR A 29 1.57 -16.06 -23.24
C THR A 29 1.53 -14.79 -22.39
N PRO A 30 0.36 -14.22 -22.11
CA PRO A 30 0.30 -13.10 -21.19
C PRO A 30 0.91 -13.59 -19.88
N VAL A 31 2.06 -13.04 -19.51
CA VAL A 31 2.57 -13.15 -18.16
C VAL A 31 1.51 -12.46 -17.32
N LEU A 32 0.68 -13.25 -16.62
CA LEU A 32 -0.19 -12.68 -15.59
C LEU A 32 0.74 -11.96 -14.63
N ALA A 33 0.68 -10.63 -14.63
CA ALA A 33 1.38 -9.83 -13.64
C ALA A 33 0.93 -10.35 -12.26
N ALA A 34 1.88 -10.64 -11.38
CA ALA A 34 1.56 -11.07 -10.03
C ALA A 34 0.66 -10.01 -9.38
N GLN A 35 -0.39 -10.46 -8.68
CA GLN A 35 -1.30 -9.57 -7.97
C GLN A 35 -0.51 -8.69 -7.00
N GLN A 36 -0.64 -7.38 -7.15
CA GLN A 36 0.05 -6.40 -6.32
C GLN A 36 -0.42 -6.49 -4.85
N ARG A 37 0.49 -6.38 -3.90
CA ARG A 37 0.24 -6.55 -2.46
C ARG A 37 0.44 -5.22 -1.74
N LEU A 38 -0.65 -4.65 -1.22
CA LEU A 38 -0.63 -3.44 -0.38
C LEU A 38 -0.78 -3.84 1.08
N MET A 39 0.26 -3.64 1.88
CA MET A 39 0.16 -3.79 3.33
C MET A 39 -0.32 -2.50 3.98
N VAL A 40 -1.37 -2.59 4.79
CA VAL A 40 -1.77 -1.53 5.70
C VAL A 40 -1.16 -1.84 7.07
N TYR A 41 -0.16 -1.05 7.46
CA TYR A 41 0.66 -1.26 8.64
C TYR A 41 0.34 -0.23 9.70
N GLY A 42 -0.14 -0.67 10.86
CA GLY A 42 -0.59 0.28 11.88
C GLY A 42 -1.05 -0.34 13.19
N ASP A 43 -1.83 0.43 13.90
CA ASP A 43 -2.35 0.10 15.24
C ASP A 43 -3.82 -0.36 15.21
N SER A 44 -4.61 0.01 16.20
CA SER A 44 -6.04 -0.31 16.32
C SER A 44 -6.89 0.25 15.17
N LEU A 45 -6.47 1.36 14.55
CA LEU A 45 -7.15 1.95 13.39
C LEU A 45 -7.08 1.03 12.16
N VAL A 46 -6.03 0.25 12.06
CA VAL A 46 -5.82 -0.76 11.01
C VAL A 46 -6.41 -2.10 11.42
N ALA A 47 -6.22 -2.52 12.68
CA ALA A 47 -6.73 -3.79 13.18
C ALA A 47 -8.27 -3.91 13.15
N GLY A 48 -8.98 -2.79 13.02
CA GLY A 48 -10.45 -2.78 13.03
C GLY A 48 -11.04 -2.91 14.44
N TYR A 49 -10.39 -2.31 15.45
CA TYR A 49 -10.82 -2.37 16.83
C TYR A 49 -12.28 -1.95 17.00
N GLY A 50 -13.08 -2.79 17.69
CA GLY A 50 -14.49 -2.53 17.97
C GLY A 50 -15.45 -2.63 16.77
N LEU A 51 -14.97 -3.02 15.60
CA LEU A 51 -15.76 -3.19 14.38
C LEU A 51 -16.07 -4.67 14.12
N SER A 52 -17.17 -4.91 13.43
CA SER A 52 -17.50 -6.24 12.93
C SER A 52 -16.60 -6.63 11.76
N ALA A 53 -16.51 -7.92 11.48
CA ALA A 53 -15.77 -8.42 10.31
C ALA A 53 -16.24 -7.75 9.00
N GLY A 54 -15.31 -7.29 8.19
CA GLY A 54 -15.59 -6.59 6.94
C GLY A 54 -15.86 -5.08 7.06
N GLU A 55 -15.90 -4.53 8.28
CA GLU A 55 -16.14 -3.11 8.52
C GLU A 55 -14.86 -2.30 8.77
N GLY A 56 -13.74 -2.98 8.96
CA GLY A 56 -12.43 -2.37 9.19
C GLY A 56 -11.89 -1.62 7.97
N PHE A 57 -10.85 -0.82 8.21
CA PHE A 57 -10.26 -0.01 7.17
C PHE A 57 -9.61 -0.85 6.03
N PRO A 58 -8.83 -1.91 6.31
CA PRO A 58 -8.26 -2.73 5.24
C PRO A 58 -9.31 -3.40 4.36
N GLU A 59 -10.42 -3.87 4.95
CA GLU A 59 -11.51 -4.53 4.22
C GLU A 59 -12.28 -3.54 3.35
N GLN A 60 -12.58 -2.34 3.87
CA GLN A 60 -13.24 -1.30 3.07
C GLN A 60 -12.31 -0.76 1.98
N LEU A 61 -11.01 -0.63 2.25
CA LEU A 61 -10.02 -0.26 1.24
C LEU A 61 -9.93 -1.31 0.12
N GLN A 62 -9.93 -2.61 0.49
CA GLN A 62 -9.97 -3.70 -0.50
C GLN A 62 -11.19 -3.58 -1.42
N GLN A 63 -12.38 -3.31 -0.85
CA GLN A 63 -13.60 -3.13 -1.63
C GLN A 63 -13.50 -1.91 -2.57
N ALA A 64 -12.95 -0.79 -2.07
CA ALA A 64 -12.79 0.43 -2.86
C ALA A 64 -11.80 0.24 -4.02
N LEU A 65 -10.68 -0.45 -3.79
CA LEU A 65 -9.69 -0.78 -4.84
C LEU A 65 -10.29 -1.72 -5.89
N THR A 66 -11.03 -2.73 -5.46
CA THR A 66 -11.74 -3.65 -6.39
C THR A 66 -12.77 -2.89 -7.22
N ALA A 67 -13.55 -1.99 -6.61
CA ALA A 67 -14.51 -1.13 -7.32
C ALA A 67 -13.83 -0.17 -8.31
N ALA A 68 -12.58 0.25 -8.01
CA ALA A 68 -11.76 1.05 -8.93
C ALA A 68 -11.06 0.20 -10.02
N GLY A 69 -11.36 -1.09 -10.13
CA GLY A 69 -10.80 -1.99 -11.15
C GLY A 69 -9.35 -2.40 -10.89
N ARG A 70 -8.87 -2.31 -9.63
CA ARG A 70 -7.49 -2.65 -9.27
C ARG A 70 -7.38 -4.10 -8.77
N ASP A 71 -6.48 -4.86 -9.36
CA ASP A 71 -6.12 -6.21 -8.90
C ASP A 71 -5.01 -6.11 -7.84
N VAL A 72 -5.41 -5.74 -6.63
CA VAL A 72 -4.53 -5.53 -5.48
C VAL A 72 -5.05 -6.34 -4.31
N LYS A 73 -4.15 -7.04 -3.61
CA LYS A 73 -4.45 -7.69 -2.34
C LYS A 73 -4.08 -6.77 -1.19
N VAL A 74 -5.05 -6.35 -0.39
CA VAL A 74 -4.81 -5.59 0.84
C VAL A 74 -4.48 -6.55 1.98
N LEU A 75 -3.34 -6.33 2.64
CA LEU A 75 -2.87 -7.09 3.80
C LEU A 75 -3.11 -6.25 5.06
N ASN A 76 -3.88 -6.79 6.01
CA ASN A 76 -4.07 -6.17 7.31
C ASN A 76 -2.89 -6.52 8.23
N ALA A 77 -2.07 -5.55 8.55
CA ALA A 77 -0.95 -5.66 9.48
C ALA A 77 -1.11 -4.69 10.68
N GLY A 78 -2.34 -4.55 11.17
CA GLY A 78 -2.69 -3.77 12.35
C GLY A 78 -2.55 -4.56 13.65
N VAL A 79 -1.99 -3.94 14.67
CA VAL A 79 -1.93 -4.48 16.04
C VAL A 79 -2.43 -3.43 17.02
N SER A 80 -3.59 -3.69 17.63
CA SER A 80 -4.20 -2.73 18.57
C SER A 80 -3.26 -2.38 19.73
N GLY A 81 -3.12 -1.09 20.00
CA GLY A 81 -2.25 -0.57 21.05
C GLY A 81 -0.79 -0.36 20.64
N ASP A 82 -0.41 -0.69 19.41
CA ASP A 82 0.97 -0.46 18.94
C ASP A 82 1.33 1.02 18.94
N THR A 83 2.49 1.29 19.52
CA THR A 83 3.23 2.55 19.35
C THR A 83 4.16 2.43 18.13
N THR A 84 4.80 3.52 17.76
CA THR A 84 5.85 3.48 16.72
C THR A 84 6.99 2.54 17.10
N ALA A 85 7.32 2.40 18.39
CA ALA A 85 8.31 1.44 18.88
C ALA A 85 7.84 -0.02 18.69
N GLY A 86 6.57 -0.32 19.01
CA GLY A 86 5.97 -1.63 18.77
C GLY A 86 5.96 -1.99 17.29
N GLY A 87 5.52 -1.03 16.45
CA GLY A 87 5.58 -1.18 15.00
C GLY A 87 7.01 -1.43 14.49
N LEU A 88 8.01 -0.67 14.97
CA LEU A 88 9.41 -0.89 14.58
C LEU A 88 9.90 -2.31 14.96
N ALA A 89 9.54 -2.79 16.13
CA ALA A 89 10.00 -4.09 16.65
C ALA A 89 9.45 -5.27 15.82
N ARG A 90 8.22 -5.19 15.27
CA ARG A 90 7.61 -6.28 14.49
C ARG A 90 7.70 -6.10 12.96
N LEU A 91 8.40 -5.06 12.49
CA LEU A 91 8.41 -4.73 11.06
C LEU A 91 8.93 -5.89 10.20
N ASP A 92 10.03 -6.51 10.58
CA ASP A 92 10.64 -7.60 9.80
C ASP A 92 9.71 -8.83 9.70
N TRP A 93 8.95 -9.11 10.78
CA TRP A 93 7.92 -10.15 10.73
C TRP A 93 6.79 -9.79 9.77
N ALA A 94 6.31 -8.54 9.79
CA ALA A 94 5.27 -8.10 8.86
C ALA A 94 5.75 -8.16 7.40
N LEU A 95 7.01 -7.79 7.14
CA LEU A 95 7.59 -7.79 5.80
C LEU A 95 7.81 -9.21 5.23
N SER A 96 7.71 -10.28 6.04
CA SER A 96 7.70 -11.65 5.53
C SER A 96 6.53 -11.93 4.59
N GLU A 97 5.47 -11.11 4.63
CA GLU A 97 4.35 -11.10 3.69
C GLU A 97 4.70 -10.53 2.30
N GLN A 98 5.92 -10.02 2.10
CA GLN A 98 6.44 -9.50 0.83
C GLN A 98 5.50 -8.48 0.15
N PRO A 99 5.19 -7.34 0.79
CA PRO A 99 4.36 -6.30 0.17
C PRO A 99 5.13 -5.53 -0.90
N ASP A 100 4.43 -5.13 -1.98
CA ASP A 100 4.96 -4.21 -2.99
C ASP A 100 4.84 -2.75 -2.54
N ALA A 101 3.84 -2.47 -1.70
CA ALA A 101 3.59 -1.16 -1.12
C ALA A 101 3.14 -1.28 0.35
N VAL A 102 3.51 -0.29 1.16
CA VAL A 102 3.13 -0.19 2.58
C VAL A 102 2.52 1.17 2.86
N MET A 103 1.32 1.16 3.41
CA MET A 103 0.65 2.32 3.98
C MET A 103 0.86 2.32 5.50
N ILE A 104 1.52 3.35 6.05
CA ILE A 104 1.89 3.44 7.46
C ILE A 104 0.88 4.31 8.21
N ILE A 105 0.25 3.75 9.25
CA ILE A 105 -0.72 4.42 10.12
C ILE A 105 -0.31 4.12 11.57
N LEU A 106 0.68 4.85 12.09
CA LEU A 106 1.25 4.69 13.44
C LEU A 106 1.49 6.05 14.09
N GLY A 107 1.56 6.06 15.41
CA GLY A 107 1.84 7.24 16.24
C GLY A 107 0.64 7.72 17.05
N GLY A 108 -0.57 7.22 16.77
CA GLY A 108 -1.74 7.52 17.58
C GLY A 108 -1.56 7.12 19.06
N ASN A 109 -1.01 5.93 19.31
CA ASN A 109 -0.73 5.46 20.67
C ASN A 109 0.43 6.19 21.34
N ASP A 110 1.42 6.68 20.58
CA ASP A 110 2.48 7.56 21.11
C ASP A 110 1.86 8.85 21.66
N LEU A 111 0.93 9.48 20.91
CA LEU A 111 0.15 10.62 21.35
C LEU A 111 -0.67 10.36 22.62
N LEU A 112 -1.46 9.28 22.61
CA LEU A 112 -2.36 8.94 23.71
C LEU A 112 -1.59 8.66 25.02
N ARG A 113 -0.35 8.21 24.92
CA ARG A 113 0.53 7.93 26.06
C ARG A 113 1.47 9.10 26.41
N GLY A 114 1.42 10.19 25.65
CA GLY A 114 2.28 11.36 25.87
C GLY A 114 3.78 11.04 25.72
N LEU A 115 4.11 10.11 24.80
CA LEU A 115 5.50 9.74 24.55
C LEU A 115 6.26 10.90 23.90
N ASP A 116 7.59 10.93 24.08
CA ASP A 116 8.44 11.94 23.49
C ASP A 116 8.35 11.94 21.94
N PRO A 117 7.97 13.06 21.31
CA PRO A 117 7.91 13.17 19.85
C PRO A 117 9.23 12.84 19.14
N HIS A 118 10.37 13.05 19.80
CA HIS A 118 11.66 12.67 19.25
C HIS A 118 11.78 11.14 19.09
N GLN A 119 11.31 10.37 20.07
CA GLN A 119 11.28 8.90 19.99
C GLN A 119 10.35 8.43 18.84
N THR A 120 9.16 9.01 18.74
CA THR A 120 8.20 8.74 17.65
C THR A 120 8.86 8.98 16.29
N ARG A 121 9.54 10.11 16.12
CA ARG A 121 10.28 10.46 14.91
C ARG A 121 11.37 9.43 14.57
N GLU A 122 12.21 9.06 15.51
CA GLU A 122 13.31 8.12 15.25
C GLU A 122 12.80 6.72 14.93
N ASN A 123 11.72 6.26 15.56
CA ASN A 123 11.09 4.98 15.22
C ASN A 123 10.53 4.99 13.80
N LEU A 124 9.74 6.01 13.43
CA LEU A 124 9.19 6.14 12.07
C LEU A 124 10.30 6.26 11.02
N LYS A 125 11.35 7.03 11.30
CA LYS A 125 12.52 7.14 10.43
C LYS A 125 13.18 5.79 10.17
N GLN A 126 13.34 4.94 11.20
CA GLN A 126 13.89 3.60 11.04
C GLN A 126 12.95 2.70 10.22
N ILE A 127 11.63 2.77 10.44
CA ILE A 127 10.65 2.05 9.64
C ILE A 127 10.79 2.44 8.16
N LEU A 128 10.75 3.75 7.86
CA LEU A 128 10.88 4.27 6.49
C LEU A 128 12.20 3.86 5.83
N SER A 129 13.32 3.94 6.57
CA SER A 129 14.63 3.51 6.07
C SER A 129 14.66 2.03 5.67
N ARG A 130 14.05 1.15 6.48
CA ARG A 130 14.01 -0.30 6.19
C ARG A 130 13.12 -0.62 4.99
N LEU A 131 11.99 0.06 4.84
CA LEU A 131 11.11 -0.10 3.68
C LEU A 131 11.78 0.39 2.40
N GLN A 132 12.43 1.56 2.45
CA GLN A 132 13.13 2.12 1.29
C GLN A 132 14.32 1.25 0.86
N ALA A 133 15.05 0.65 1.81
CA ALA A 133 16.15 -0.27 1.51
C ALA A 133 15.70 -1.54 0.76
N GLN A 134 14.41 -1.89 0.82
CA GLN A 134 13.79 -3.01 0.10
C GLN A 134 13.02 -2.55 -1.16
N ASN A 135 13.14 -1.27 -1.56
CA ASN A 135 12.41 -0.67 -2.69
C ASN A 135 10.88 -0.79 -2.57
N ILE A 136 10.35 -0.84 -1.36
CA ILE A 136 8.91 -0.91 -1.10
C ILE A 136 8.33 0.50 -1.26
N LYS A 137 7.24 0.63 -2.01
CA LYS A 137 6.51 1.90 -2.17
C LYS A 137 5.84 2.29 -0.86
N ILE A 138 5.89 3.57 -0.48
CA ILE A 138 5.45 4.00 0.85
C ILE A 138 4.40 5.11 0.73
N LEU A 139 3.29 4.95 1.46
CA LEU A 139 2.35 6.02 1.81
C LEU A 139 2.44 6.26 3.32
N LEU A 140 2.97 7.40 3.72
CA LEU A 140 3.01 7.81 5.11
C LEU A 140 1.76 8.59 5.46
N CYS A 141 0.97 8.11 6.42
CA CYS A 141 -0.21 8.80 6.92
C CYS A 141 0.10 9.53 8.22
N GLY A 142 -0.14 10.84 8.21
CA GLY A 142 0.09 11.69 9.37
C GLY A 142 -0.95 11.52 10.47
N MET A 143 -0.51 11.83 11.68
CA MET A 143 -1.34 12.04 12.87
C MET A 143 -1.13 13.47 13.37
N LEU A 144 -2.15 14.04 14.00
CA LEU A 144 -2.08 15.39 14.60
C LEU A 144 -2.30 15.32 16.10
N ALA A 145 -1.48 16.04 16.84
CA ALA A 145 -1.59 16.11 18.28
C ALA A 145 -2.80 16.96 18.71
N PRO A 146 -3.63 16.50 19.66
CA PRO A 146 -4.74 17.27 20.18
C PRO A 146 -4.25 18.48 21.00
N VAL A 147 -5.11 19.51 21.07
CA VAL A 147 -4.76 20.81 21.68
C VAL A 147 -4.38 20.74 23.17
N ASN A 148 -4.92 19.74 23.89
CA ASN A 148 -4.68 19.56 25.32
C ASN A 148 -3.26 19.09 25.68
N LEU A 149 -2.44 18.66 24.72
CA LEU A 149 -1.02 18.31 24.94
C LEU A 149 -0.10 19.54 24.95
N GLY A 150 -0.65 20.73 24.71
CA GLY A 150 0.08 21.98 24.73
C GLY A 150 0.83 22.31 23.41
N PRO A 151 1.14 23.59 23.21
CA PRO A 151 1.67 24.05 21.90
C PRO A 151 3.05 23.50 21.58
N ALA A 152 3.92 23.35 22.56
CA ALA A 152 5.29 22.86 22.34
C ALA A 152 5.29 21.39 21.88
N TYR A 153 4.50 20.53 22.52
CA TYR A 153 4.35 19.13 22.11
C TYR A 153 3.74 19.02 20.70
N ARG A 154 2.67 19.76 20.46
CA ARG A 154 2.01 19.79 19.15
C ARG A 154 2.96 20.19 18.04
N GLN A 155 3.69 21.28 18.20
CA GLN A 155 4.63 21.73 17.19
C GLN A 155 5.68 20.66 16.85
N GLN A 156 6.21 19.98 17.86
CA GLN A 156 7.19 18.91 17.65
C GLN A 156 6.58 17.69 16.98
N PHE A 157 5.38 17.28 17.41
CA PHE A 157 4.72 16.08 16.90
C PHE A 157 4.17 16.27 15.48
N ASP A 158 3.46 17.37 15.23
CA ASP A 158 2.78 17.63 13.95
C ASP A 158 3.78 17.76 12.78
N LEU A 159 5.03 18.16 13.06
CA LEU A 159 6.11 18.26 12.06
C LEU A 159 6.79 16.91 11.73
N ILE A 160 6.57 15.85 12.51
CA ILE A 160 7.23 14.54 12.29
C ILE A 160 6.95 14.01 10.88
N TYR A 161 5.68 13.93 10.53
CA TYR A 161 5.24 13.25 9.31
C TYR A 161 5.62 14.01 8.03
N PRO A 162 5.32 15.32 7.89
CA PRO A 162 5.69 16.05 6.68
C PRO A 162 7.21 16.10 6.48
N GLU A 163 8.00 16.29 7.54
CA GLU A 163 9.46 16.32 7.43
C GLU A 163 10.05 14.93 7.06
N LEU A 164 9.48 13.85 7.58
CA LEU A 164 9.90 12.50 7.21
C LEU A 164 9.47 12.17 5.77
N ALA A 165 8.26 12.55 5.37
CA ALA A 165 7.79 12.34 4.00
C ALA A 165 8.68 13.05 2.97
N ASP A 166 9.03 14.30 3.22
CA ASP A 166 9.97 15.09 2.40
C ASP A 166 11.36 14.42 2.37
N ARG A 167 11.92 14.10 3.53
CA ARG A 167 13.25 13.49 3.66
C ARG A 167 13.38 12.16 2.91
N PHE A 168 12.34 11.31 2.95
CA PHE A 168 12.32 10.00 2.32
C PHE A 168 11.69 10.00 0.93
N ASN A 169 11.24 11.18 0.44
CA ASN A 169 10.54 11.34 -0.84
C ASN A 169 9.40 10.33 -0.98
N THR A 170 8.57 10.17 0.07
CA THR A 170 7.42 9.27 0.08
C THR A 170 6.13 10.00 -0.24
N GLU A 171 5.11 9.26 -0.68
CA GLU A 171 3.75 9.80 -0.72
C GLU A 171 3.28 10.11 0.69
N PHE A 172 2.56 11.23 0.87
CA PHE A 172 2.13 11.71 2.17
C PHE A 172 0.64 12.01 2.21
N TYR A 173 -0.07 11.44 3.18
CA TYR A 173 -1.45 11.80 3.50
C TYR A 173 -1.46 12.55 4.84
N PRO A 174 -1.81 13.85 4.86
CA PRO A 174 -1.49 14.73 6.01
C PRO A 174 -2.12 14.35 7.34
N PHE A 175 -3.36 13.85 7.33
CA PHE A 175 -4.05 13.44 8.56
C PHE A 175 -5.01 12.29 8.30
N PHE A 176 -4.67 11.10 8.79
CA PHE A 176 -5.45 9.87 8.54
C PHE A 176 -6.91 9.99 8.96
N LEU A 177 -7.18 10.65 10.09
CA LEU A 177 -8.53 10.84 10.65
C LEU A 177 -9.23 12.10 10.16
N HIS A 178 -8.81 12.69 9.05
CA HIS A 178 -9.42 13.92 8.50
C HIS A 178 -10.94 13.74 8.28
N GLY A 179 -11.74 14.70 8.80
CA GLY A 179 -13.21 14.69 8.71
C GLY A 179 -13.92 13.72 9.67
N VAL A 180 -13.15 12.89 10.40
CA VAL A 180 -13.68 11.87 11.32
C VAL A 180 -13.31 12.16 12.77
N ALA A 181 -12.07 12.59 13.05
CA ALA A 181 -11.62 12.84 14.41
C ALA A 181 -12.58 13.77 15.18
N LEU A 182 -12.90 13.38 16.42
CA LEU A 182 -13.76 14.14 17.34
C LEU A 182 -15.20 14.33 16.84
N ASN A 183 -15.65 13.68 15.78
CA ASN A 183 -17.03 13.74 15.32
C ASN A 183 -17.82 12.52 15.84
N PRO A 184 -18.77 12.70 16.78
CA PRO A 184 -19.51 11.57 17.35
C PRO A 184 -20.30 10.73 16.35
N LYS A 185 -20.65 11.31 15.19
CA LYS A 185 -21.33 10.60 14.09
C LYS A 185 -20.45 9.52 13.48
N PHE A 186 -19.13 9.73 13.46
CA PHE A 186 -18.16 8.91 12.77
C PHE A 186 -17.24 8.11 13.71
N ASN A 187 -17.36 8.33 15.01
CA ASN A 187 -16.57 7.60 16.01
C ASN A 187 -17.45 6.62 16.82
N GLN A 188 -16.80 5.63 17.38
CA GLN A 188 -17.35 4.73 18.39
C GLN A 188 -17.62 5.49 19.70
N PRO A 189 -18.32 4.89 20.67
CA PRO A 189 -18.62 5.56 21.94
C PRO A 189 -17.39 6.02 22.74
N ASP A 190 -16.22 5.46 22.47
CA ASP A 190 -14.95 5.86 23.08
C ASP A 190 -14.41 7.23 22.58
N GLY A 191 -14.98 7.77 21.50
CA GLY A 191 -14.60 9.04 20.90
C GLY A 191 -13.24 9.05 20.20
N LEU A 192 -12.56 7.89 20.10
CA LEU A 192 -11.21 7.75 19.56
C LEU A 192 -11.20 6.94 18.26
N HIS A 193 -11.90 5.82 18.25
CA HIS A 193 -11.89 4.91 17.09
C HIS A 193 -13.05 5.22 16.13
N PRO A 194 -12.80 5.25 14.81
CA PRO A 194 -13.85 5.37 13.82
C PRO A 194 -14.87 4.23 13.92
N ASN A 195 -16.14 4.54 13.74
CA ASN A 195 -17.16 3.55 13.47
C ASN A 195 -17.15 3.18 11.96
N LYS A 196 -18.00 2.23 11.55
CA LYS A 196 -18.10 1.80 10.13
C LYS A 196 -18.23 2.97 9.15
N SER A 197 -19.07 3.97 9.48
CA SER A 197 -19.28 5.15 8.61
C SER A 197 -18.05 6.06 8.60
N GLY A 198 -17.35 6.20 9.72
CA GLY A 198 -16.09 6.93 9.81
C GLY A 198 -15.00 6.26 8.98
N VAL A 199 -14.90 4.93 9.04
CA VAL A 199 -13.97 4.17 8.18
C VAL A 199 -14.28 4.40 6.70
N ALA A 200 -15.57 4.44 6.29
CA ALA A 200 -15.94 4.72 4.90
C ALA A 200 -15.49 6.11 4.45
N VAL A 201 -15.63 7.13 5.31
CA VAL A 201 -15.15 8.50 5.02
C VAL A 201 -13.64 8.52 4.84
N ILE A 202 -12.89 7.87 5.74
CA ILE A 202 -11.43 7.77 5.66
C ILE A 202 -11.02 7.07 4.36
N THR A 203 -11.63 5.93 4.06
CA THR A 203 -11.31 5.14 2.87
C THR A 203 -11.47 5.96 1.59
N GLN A 204 -12.60 6.66 1.43
CA GLN A 204 -12.82 7.51 0.26
C GLN A 204 -11.82 8.66 0.16
N SER A 205 -11.47 9.26 1.31
CA SER A 205 -10.55 10.40 1.36
C SER A 205 -9.11 10.03 1.02
N VAL A 206 -8.65 8.85 1.43
CA VAL A 206 -7.26 8.41 1.23
C VAL A 206 -7.06 7.63 -0.08
N LEU A 207 -8.14 7.13 -0.69
CA LEU A 207 -8.10 6.30 -1.90
C LEU A 207 -7.25 6.92 -3.04
N PRO A 208 -7.34 8.23 -3.35
CA PRO A 208 -6.49 8.83 -4.39
C PRO A 208 -5.00 8.69 -4.11
N SER A 209 -4.55 8.88 -2.86
CA SER A 209 -3.13 8.70 -2.48
C SER A 209 -2.70 7.25 -2.55
N VAL A 210 -3.60 6.31 -2.21
CA VAL A 210 -3.33 4.88 -2.36
C VAL A 210 -3.17 4.51 -3.84
N LEU A 211 -4.06 4.99 -4.71
CA LEU A 211 -3.95 4.77 -6.15
C LEU A 211 -2.64 5.35 -6.69
N SER A 212 -2.26 6.55 -6.24
CA SER A 212 -1.00 7.19 -6.64
C SER A 212 0.23 6.32 -6.37
N ILE A 213 0.35 5.69 -5.19
CA ILE A 213 1.51 4.83 -4.90
C ILE A 213 1.48 3.50 -5.65
N LEU A 214 0.29 3.00 -5.98
CA LEU A 214 0.15 1.75 -6.73
C LEU A 214 0.51 1.93 -8.21
N ASP A 215 0.31 3.15 -8.76
CA ASP A 215 0.60 3.50 -10.15
C ASP A 215 2.05 3.95 -10.41
N LYS A 216 2.82 4.23 -9.37
CA LYS A 216 4.25 4.55 -9.51
C LYS A 216 5.00 3.29 -9.95
N ASP A 217 5.83 3.42 -10.97
CA ASP A 217 6.76 2.37 -11.44
C ASP A 217 7.95 2.20 -10.49
#